data_f30cceaa8f3136c918f82f9c8e5f0a68
#
_entry.id   f30cceaa8f3136c918f82f9c8e5f0a68
#
_cell.length_a   1.000
_cell.length_b   1.000
_cell.length_c   1.000
_cell.angle_alpha   90.00
_cell.angle_beta   90.00
_cell.angle_gamma   90.00
#
_symmetry.space_group_name_H-M   'P 1'
#
loop_
_entity.id
_entity.type
_entity.pdbx_description
1 polymer ?
#
loop_
_entity_poly.entity_id
_entity_poly.type
_entity_poly.pdbx_seq_one_letter_code
_entity_poly.pdbx_strand_id
1 'polypeptide(L)'
;MKEVERIIRVDHAGEFGAIHIYRSQLFICRYLYKDMVPQLEEMLEHENEHFQIFDGLLKKRQIRSCHALYIWAFGGALLGLFTALIGRNAIWVCTDSIESTVLHHLEWQLDFLSEHDTQAYNAVLSIKKDEEAHLELGQINGVKSPVYRPLFWLVRKSTEIAIWLSTKL
;
A
#
# COMPACT_ATOMS: atom_id res chain seq x y z
N MET A 1 11.93 1.53 21.24
CA MET A 1 10.47 1.60 21.46
C MET A 1 9.79 2.58 20.50
N LYS A 2 10.11 3.87 20.54
CA LYS A 2 9.41 4.88 19.66
C LYS A 2 9.50 4.60 18.16
N GLU A 3 10.62 4.04 17.66
CA GLU A 3 10.76 3.74 16.23
C GLU A 3 9.92 2.54 15.81
N VAL A 4 9.89 1.48 16.62
CA VAL A 4 9.00 0.31 16.39
C VAL A 4 7.54 0.74 16.34
N GLU A 5 7.10 1.60 17.29
CA GLU A 5 5.72 2.13 17.30
C GLU A 5 5.41 2.95 16.04
N ARG A 6 6.41 3.69 15.55
CA ARG A 6 6.30 4.49 14.32
C ARG A 6 6.16 3.59 13.10
N ILE A 7 6.97 2.54 12.98
CA ILE A 7 6.89 1.55 11.90
C ILE A 7 5.49 0.96 11.85
N ILE A 8 5.01 0.37 12.95
CA ILE A 8 3.68 -0.27 13.02
C ILE A 8 2.56 0.72 12.63
N ARG A 9 2.66 1.99 13.05
CA ARG A 9 1.68 3.02 12.72
C ARG A 9 1.71 3.40 11.24
N VAL A 10 2.89 3.50 10.66
CA VAL A 10 3.08 3.84 9.25
C VAL A 10 2.50 2.74 8.37
N ASP A 11 2.85 1.48 8.65
CA ASP A 11 2.38 0.34 7.88
C ASP A 11 0.85 0.22 8.00
N HIS A 12 0.30 0.26 9.22
CA HIS A 12 -1.15 0.29 9.41
C HIS A 12 -1.86 1.38 8.59
N ALA A 13 -1.28 2.56 8.49
CA ALA A 13 -1.85 3.67 7.74
C ALA A 13 -1.68 3.49 6.23
N GLY A 14 -0.59 2.86 5.78
CA GLY A 14 -0.33 2.48 4.40
C GLY A 14 -1.37 1.49 3.90
N GLU A 15 -1.56 0.37 4.62
CA GLU A 15 -2.56 -0.66 4.29
C GLU A 15 -3.98 -0.06 4.18
N PHE A 16 -4.32 0.85 5.11
CA PHE A 16 -5.63 1.51 5.05
C PHE A 16 -5.78 2.37 3.80
N GLY A 17 -4.73 3.02 3.35
CA GLY A 17 -4.69 3.76 2.08
C GLY A 17 -4.85 2.83 0.87
N ALA A 18 -4.09 1.72 0.83
CA ALA A 18 -4.11 0.73 -0.24
C ALA A 18 -5.49 0.06 -0.40
N ILE A 19 -6.13 -0.32 0.71
CA ILE A 19 -7.52 -0.81 0.70
C ILE A 19 -8.46 0.13 -0.07
N HIS A 20 -8.31 1.44 0.13
CA HIS A 20 -9.20 2.42 -0.51
C HIS A 20 -8.84 2.65 -1.99
N ILE A 21 -7.57 2.50 -2.36
CA ILE A 21 -7.14 2.48 -3.77
C ILE A 21 -7.81 1.32 -4.50
N TYR A 22 -7.61 0.08 -4.02
CA TYR A 22 -8.15 -1.11 -4.69
C TYR A 22 -9.67 -1.15 -4.68
N ARG A 23 -10.35 -0.72 -3.62
CA ARG A 23 -11.82 -0.59 -3.61
C ARG A 23 -12.34 0.35 -4.70
N SER A 24 -11.68 1.49 -4.90
CA SER A 24 -12.08 2.46 -5.92
C SER A 24 -11.77 1.98 -7.32
N GLN A 25 -10.64 1.30 -7.53
CA GLN A 25 -10.32 0.66 -8.80
C GLN A 25 -11.34 -0.45 -9.13
N LEU A 26 -11.67 -1.31 -8.17
CA LEU A 26 -12.68 -2.35 -8.33
C LEU A 26 -14.05 -1.78 -8.69
N PHE A 27 -14.46 -0.68 -8.06
CA PHE A 27 -15.74 -0.04 -8.37
C PHE A 27 -15.84 0.28 -9.87
N ILE A 28 -14.80 0.79 -10.50
CA ILE A 28 -14.76 1.08 -11.93
C ILE A 28 -14.59 -0.20 -12.76
N CYS A 29 -13.68 -1.10 -12.35
CA CYS A 29 -13.35 -2.30 -13.11
C CYS A 29 -14.53 -3.27 -13.26
N ARG A 30 -15.41 -3.35 -12.28
CA ARG A 30 -16.65 -4.16 -12.35
C ARG A 30 -17.55 -3.77 -13.54
N TYR A 31 -17.44 -2.56 -14.02
CA TYR A 31 -18.20 -2.08 -15.19
C TYR A 31 -17.36 -2.07 -16.46
N LEU A 32 -16.12 -1.61 -16.40
CA LEU A 32 -15.30 -1.33 -17.58
C LEU A 32 -14.23 -2.40 -17.88
N TYR A 33 -13.70 -3.11 -16.84
CA TYR A 33 -12.54 -3.99 -16.96
C TYR A 33 -12.74 -5.27 -16.15
N LYS A 34 -13.79 -6.03 -16.48
CA LYS A 34 -14.23 -7.20 -15.70
C LYS A 34 -13.18 -8.30 -15.56
N ASP A 35 -12.27 -8.41 -16.50
CA ASP A 35 -11.16 -9.35 -16.51
C ASP A 35 -10.08 -9.03 -15.46
N MET A 36 -9.99 -7.78 -14.99
CA MET A 36 -9.08 -7.37 -13.92
C MET A 36 -9.65 -7.60 -12.51
N VAL A 37 -10.98 -7.80 -12.41
CA VAL A 37 -11.66 -7.89 -11.11
C VAL A 37 -11.10 -8.98 -10.21
N PRO A 38 -10.86 -10.24 -10.69
CA PRO A 38 -10.35 -11.28 -9.80
C PRO A 38 -8.99 -10.93 -9.17
N GLN A 39 -8.06 -10.37 -9.93
CA GLN A 39 -6.74 -9.98 -9.43
C GLN A 39 -6.82 -8.83 -8.43
N LEU A 40 -7.65 -7.83 -8.71
CA LEU A 40 -7.82 -6.70 -7.79
C LEU A 40 -8.60 -7.10 -6.52
N GLU A 41 -9.49 -8.09 -6.59
CA GLU A 41 -10.18 -8.63 -5.41
C GLU A 41 -9.20 -9.41 -4.52
N GLU A 42 -8.31 -10.23 -5.10
CA GLU A 42 -7.25 -10.94 -4.38
C GLU A 42 -6.31 -9.94 -3.68
N MET A 43 -5.82 -8.93 -4.40
CA MET A 43 -4.97 -7.88 -3.81
C MET A 43 -5.69 -7.15 -2.68
N LEU A 44 -6.95 -6.78 -2.86
CA LEU A 44 -7.75 -6.15 -1.79
C LEU A 44 -7.92 -7.04 -0.56
N GLU A 45 -8.04 -8.36 -0.73
CA GLU A 45 -8.11 -9.32 0.36
C GLU A 45 -6.79 -9.31 1.15
N HIS A 46 -5.64 -9.39 0.48
CA HIS A 46 -4.32 -9.28 1.11
C HIS A 46 -4.19 -7.97 1.91
N GLU A 47 -4.54 -6.82 1.32
CA GLU A 47 -4.48 -5.54 2.04
C GLU A 47 -5.36 -5.50 3.30
N ASN A 48 -6.54 -6.13 3.26
CA ASN A 48 -7.38 -6.23 4.45
C ASN A 48 -6.74 -7.13 5.53
N GLU A 49 -6.07 -8.21 5.15
CA GLU A 49 -5.33 -9.07 6.08
C GLU A 49 -4.13 -8.33 6.68
N HIS A 50 -3.33 -7.66 5.86
CA HIS A 50 -2.20 -6.83 6.29
C HIS A 50 -2.64 -5.76 7.29
N PHE A 51 -3.71 -5.02 6.96
CA PHE A 51 -4.30 -4.04 7.88
C PHE A 51 -4.67 -4.64 9.22
N GLN A 52 -5.29 -5.82 9.23
CA GLN A 52 -5.68 -6.50 10.48
C GLN A 52 -4.47 -6.92 11.32
N ILE A 53 -3.36 -7.33 10.69
CA ILE A 53 -2.10 -7.66 11.38
C ILE A 53 -1.60 -6.44 12.15
N PHE A 54 -1.47 -5.29 11.48
CA PHE A 54 -0.97 -4.07 12.12
C PHE A 54 -1.97 -3.46 13.11
N ASP A 55 -3.27 -3.51 12.82
CA ASP A 55 -4.33 -3.06 13.74
C ASP A 55 -4.33 -3.89 15.04
N GLY A 56 -4.11 -5.21 14.92
CA GLY A 56 -3.92 -6.10 16.06
C GLY A 56 -2.71 -5.72 16.91
N LEU A 57 -1.58 -5.37 16.26
CA LEU A 57 -0.38 -4.90 16.97
C LEU A 57 -0.59 -3.57 17.67
N LEU A 58 -1.24 -2.60 17.03
CA LEU A 58 -1.58 -1.31 17.62
C LEU A 58 -2.44 -1.49 18.86
N LYS A 59 -3.51 -2.29 18.76
CA LYS A 59 -4.44 -2.56 19.88
C LYS A 59 -3.73 -3.26 21.03
N LYS A 60 -2.97 -4.33 20.76
CA LYS A 60 -2.24 -5.09 21.78
C LYS A 60 -1.26 -4.23 22.56
N ARG A 61 -0.61 -3.28 21.88
CA ARG A 61 0.42 -2.40 22.45
C ARG A 61 -0.13 -1.06 22.93
N GLN A 62 -1.43 -0.81 22.78
CA GLN A 62 -2.08 0.45 23.11
C GLN A 62 -1.45 1.66 22.38
N ILE A 63 -0.98 1.42 21.15
CA ILE A 63 -0.44 2.45 20.28
C ILE A 63 -1.60 3.10 19.52
N ARG A 64 -1.61 4.43 19.45
CA ARG A 64 -2.61 5.17 18.66
C ARG A 64 -2.32 5.03 17.17
N SER A 65 -3.37 4.85 16.37
CA SER A 65 -3.29 4.92 14.91
C SER A 65 -2.85 6.32 14.43
N CYS A 66 -2.42 6.40 13.18
CA CYS A 66 -2.08 7.67 12.56
C CYS A 66 -3.29 8.63 12.56
N HIS A 67 -3.08 9.87 12.99
CA HIS A 67 -4.15 10.90 13.00
C HIS A 67 -4.67 11.24 11.59
N ALA A 68 -3.85 11.03 10.56
CA ALA A 68 -4.21 11.26 9.16
C ALA A 68 -4.85 10.04 8.47
N LEU A 69 -5.20 8.98 9.20
CA LEU A 69 -5.70 7.72 8.65
C LEU A 69 -6.82 7.92 7.60
N TYR A 70 -7.82 8.74 7.93
CA TYR A 70 -8.93 9.03 7.01
C TYR A 70 -8.55 9.94 5.83
N ILE A 71 -7.49 10.73 5.98
CA ILE A 71 -6.93 11.52 4.86
C ILE A 71 -6.29 10.57 3.85
N TRP A 72 -5.57 9.55 4.32
CA TRP A 72 -4.98 8.53 3.45
C TRP A 72 -6.04 7.67 2.76
N ALA A 73 -7.11 7.31 3.47
CA ALA A 73 -8.26 6.64 2.87
C ALA A 73 -8.90 7.46 1.75
N PHE A 74 -9.14 8.75 1.99
CA PHE A 74 -9.71 9.64 0.98
C PHE A 74 -8.74 9.85 -0.21
N GLY A 75 -7.46 10.08 0.07
CA GLY A 75 -6.42 10.21 -0.96
C GLY A 75 -6.27 8.94 -1.79
N GLY A 76 -6.27 7.78 -1.13
CA GLY A 76 -6.26 6.47 -1.78
C GLY A 76 -7.48 6.26 -2.66
N ALA A 77 -8.68 6.58 -2.17
CA ALA A 77 -9.89 6.47 -2.96
C ALA A 77 -9.87 7.36 -4.21
N LEU A 78 -9.39 8.59 -4.09
CA LEU A 78 -9.23 9.49 -5.24
C LEU A 78 -8.19 8.97 -6.24
N LEU A 79 -7.06 8.48 -5.77
CA LEU A 79 -6.00 7.92 -6.61
C LEU A 79 -6.50 6.67 -7.35
N GLY A 80 -7.17 5.76 -6.65
CA GLY A 80 -7.76 4.56 -7.24
C GLY A 80 -8.81 4.89 -8.31
N LEU A 81 -9.71 5.83 -8.01
CA LEU A 81 -10.71 6.29 -8.99
C LEU A 81 -10.04 6.93 -10.22
N PHE A 82 -9.07 7.81 -10.00
CA PHE A 82 -8.36 8.52 -11.07
C PHE A 82 -7.62 7.54 -11.98
N THR A 83 -6.85 6.60 -11.42
CA THR A 83 -6.10 5.61 -12.21
C THR A 83 -7.02 4.67 -12.98
N ALA A 84 -8.14 4.24 -12.38
CA ALA A 84 -9.11 3.40 -13.06
C ALA A 84 -9.84 4.10 -14.20
N LEU A 85 -10.10 5.41 -14.09
CA LEU A 85 -10.70 6.22 -15.16
C LEU A 85 -9.72 6.47 -16.32
N ILE A 86 -8.41 6.57 -16.07
CA ILE A 86 -7.39 6.66 -17.13
C ILE A 86 -7.31 5.34 -17.91
N GLY A 87 -7.42 4.20 -17.23
CA GLY A 87 -7.47 2.91 -17.89
C GLY A 87 -6.58 1.82 -17.24
N ARG A 88 -6.64 0.62 -17.81
CA ARG A 88 -5.96 -0.59 -17.31
C ARG A 88 -4.48 -0.37 -17.01
N ASN A 89 -3.76 0.22 -17.94
CA ASN A 89 -2.33 0.46 -17.80
C ASN A 89 -2.02 1.43 -16.64
N ALA A 90 -2.89 2.40 -16.39
CA ALA A 90 -2.71 3.32 -15.27
C ALA A 90 -2.95 2.64 -13.91
N ILE A 91 -3.86 1.66 -13.85
CA ILE A 91 -4.05 0.82 -12.65
C ILE A 91 -2.74 0.08 -12.34
N TRP A 92 -2.18 -0.65 -13.30
CA TRP A 92 -0.95 -1.43 -13.09
C TRP A 92 0.28 -0.55 -12.83
N VAL A 93 0.38 0.60 -13.47
CA VAL A 93 1.45 1.58 -13.18
C VAL A 93 1.30 2.15 -11.76
N CYS A 94 0.09 2.34 -11.29
CA CYS A 94 -0.17 2.75 -9.91
C CYS A 94 0.30 1.67 -8.93
N THR A 95 -0.08 0.42 -9.15
CA THR A 95 0.37 -0.73 -8.36
C THR A 95 1.90 -0.83 -8.35
N ASP A 96 2.57 -0.89 -9.52
CA ASP A 96 4.05 -0.94 -9.62
C ASP A 96 4.70 0.19 -8.81
N SER A 97 4.17 1.42 -8.92
CA SER A 97 4.73 2.57 -8.22
C SER A 97 4.56 2.52 -6.71
N ILE A 98 3.43 2.06 -6.21
CA ILE A 98 3.16 1.92 -4.78
C ILE A 98 4.02 0.81 -4.20
N GLU A 99 3.95 -0.39 -4.77
CA GLU A 99 4.58 -1.57 -4.19
C GLU A 99 6.10 -1.50 -4.27
N SER A 100 6.67 -0.90 -5.32
CA SER A 100 8.11 -0.62 -5.36
C SER A 100 8.55 0.34 -4.24
N THR A 101 7.69 1.27 -3.84
CA THR A 101 7.97 2.21 -2.73
C THR A 101 7.79 1.51 -1.38
N VAL A 102 6.71 0.76 -1.21
CA VAL A 102 6.42 0.00 0.02
C VAL A 102 7.54 -0.99 0.30
N LEU A 103 7.89 -1.85 -0.67
CA LEU A 103 8.95 -2.85 -0.50
C LEU A 103 10.29 -2.24 -0.10
N HIS A 104 10.66 -1.09 -0.69
CA HIS A 104 11.86 -0.37 -0.27
C HIS A 104 11.80 0.04 1.22
N HIS A 105 10.61 0.41 1.73
CA HIS A 105 10.42 0.71 3.14
C HIS A 105 10.45 -0.53 4.01
N LEU A 106 9.82 -1.63 3.60
CA LEU A 106 9.83 -2.89 4.34
C LEU A 106 11.25 -3.45 4.51
N GLU A 107 12.14 -3.29 3.53
CA GLU A 107 13.52 -3.77 3.60
C GLU A 107 14.27 -3.17 4.81
N TRP A 108 14.33 -1.85 4.93
CA TRP A 108 15.02 -1.22 6.06
C TRP A 108 14.29 -1.45 7.40
N GLN A 109 12.97 -1.59 7.38
CA GLN A 109 12.21 -1.93 8.58
C GLN A 109 12.59 -3.33 9.08
N LEU A 110 12.68 -4.32 8.19
CA LEU A 110 13.10 -5.68 8.55
C LEU A 110 14.52 -5.67 9.13
N ASP A 111 15.46 -4.97 8.52
CA ASP A 111 16.81 -4.84 9.05
C ASP A 111 16.79 -4.27 10.47
N PHE A 112 16.09 -3.17 10.68
CA PHE A 112 15.97 -2.54 12.00
C PHE A 112 15.25 -3.45 13.01
N LEU A 113 14.10 -4.02 12.63
CA LEU A 113 13.26 -4.80 13.54
C LEU A 113 13.88 -6.15 13.93
N SER A 114 14.77 -6.70 13.11
CA SER A 114 15.47 -7.96 13.40
C SER A 114 16.23 -7.92 14.72
N GLU A 115 16.77 -6.76 15.08
CA GLU A 115 17.52 -6.53 16.31
C GLU A 115 16.69 -5.94 17.45
N HIS A 116 15.52 -5.35 17.15
CA HIS A 116 14.79 -4.52 18.11
C HIS A 116 13.44 -5.09 18.55
N ASP A 117 12.72 -5.82 17.66
CA ASP A 117 11.38 -6.31 17.97
C ASP A 117 10.96 -7.48 17.08
N THR A 118 11.08 -8.70 17.59
CA THR A 118 10.75 -9.94 16.86
C THR A 118 9.28 -10.00 16.44
N GLN A 119 8.34 -9.46 17.23
CA GLN A 119 6.92 -9.52 16.88
C GLN A 119 6.59 -8.58 15.71
N ALA A 120 7.12 -7.36 15.73
CA ALA A 120 6.96 -6.42 14.63
C ALA A 120 7.71 -6.92 13.37
N TYR A 121 8.91 -7.49 13.54
CA TYR A 121 9.65 -8.13 12.45
C TYR A 121 8.82 -9.19 11.74
N ASN A 122 8.21 -10.11 12.50
CA ASN A 122 7.39 -11.17 11.91
C ASN A 122 6.14 -10.63 11.21
N ALA A 123 5.55 -9.56 11.69
CA ALA A 123 4.42 -8.92 11.04
C ALA A 123 4.83 -8.31 9.67
N VAL A 124 5.91 -7.55 9.63
CA VAL A 124 6.45 -6.97 8.38
C VAL A 124 6.90 -8.08 7.42
N LEU A 125 7.55 -9.12 7.92
CA LEU A 125 7.98 -10.25 7.09
C LEU A 125 6.80 -11.01 6.49
N SER A 126 5.67 -11.13 7.22
CA SER A 126 4.51 -11.88 6.75
C SER A 126 3.83 -11.24 5.54
N ILE A 127 3.83 -9.91 5.44
CA ILE A 127 3.22 -9.21 4.31
C ILE A 127 4.14 -9.12 3.08
N LYS A 128 5.46 -9.13 3.28
CA LYS A 128 6.44 -8.87 2.23
C LYS A 128 6.26 -9.72 0.97
N LYS A 129 5.88 -10.99 1.14
CA LYS A 129 5.69 -11.91 0.00
C LYS A 129 4.51 -11.49 -0.87
N ASP A 130 3.44 -11.02 -0.28
CA ASP A 130 2.25 -10.58 -1.01
C ASP A 130 2.54 -9.26 -1.73
N GLU A 131 3.29 -8.35 -1.09
CA GLU A 131 3.76 -7.11 -1.70
C GLU A 131 4.69 -7.36 -2.91
N GLU A 132 5.57 -8.38 -2.82
CA GLU A 132 6.41 -8.81 -3.94
C GLU A 132 5.54 -9.34 -5.11
N ALA A 133 4.49 -10.10 -4.81
CA ALA A 133 3.55 -10.59 -5.82
C ALA A 133 2.72 -9.45 -6.44
N HIS A 134 2.27 -8.48 -5.65
CA HIS A 134 1.58 -7.28 -6.14
C HIS A 134 2.48 -6.47 -7.07
N LEU A 135 3.76 -6.26 -6.70
CA LEU A 135 4.74 -5.60 -7.54
C LEU A 135 4.93 -6.32 -8.87
N GLU A 136 5.10 -7.65 -8.82
CA GLU A 136 5.27 -8.47 -10.02
C GLU A 136 4.07 -8.33 -10.97
N LEU A 137 2.84 -8.40 -10.43
CA LEU A 137 1.61 -8.17 -11.21
C LEU A 137 1.59 -6.77 -11.84
N GLY A 138 1.95 -5.73 -11.09
CA GLY A 138 2.07 -4.37 -11.60
C GLY A 138 3.07 -4.26 -12.74
N GLN A 139 4.23 -4.91 -12.63
CA GLN A 139 5.30 -4.86 -13.63
C GLN A 139 5.00 -5.69 -14.88
N ILE A 140 4.37 -6.86 -14.73
CA ILE A 140 4.03 -7.73 -15.86
C ILE A 140 2.91 -7.15 -16.70
N ASN A 141 1.88 -6.60 -16.04
CA ASN A 141 0.69 -6.08 -16.70
C ASN A 141 0.81 -4.58 -17.06
N GLY A 142 1.72 -3.87 -16.41
CA GLY A 142 1.98 -2.46 -16.67
C GLY A 142 2.75 -2.24 -17.98
N VAL A 143 2.34 -1.25 -18.76
CA VAL A 143 3.04 -0.88 -20.00
C VAL A 143 4.23 0.01 -19.67
N LYS A 144 5.43 -0.41 -20.07
CA LYS A 144 6.66 0.39 -19.99
C LYS A 144 6.66 1.52 -21.06
N SER A 145 5.66 2.38 -21.03
CA SER A 145 5.53 3.50 -21.96
C SER A 145 5.96 4.81 -21.29
N PRO A 146 6.76 5.66 -22.00
CA PRO A 146 7.14 6.98 -21.48
C PRO A 146 5.95 7.87 -21.10
N VAL A 147 4.78 7.65 -21.69
CA VAL A 147 3.54 8.40 -21.39
C VAL A 147 3.11 8.23 -19.93
N TYR A 148 3.37 7.07 -19.32
CA TYR A 148 3.00 6.80 -17.93
C TYR A 148 4.07 7.21 -16.88
N ARG A 149 5.26 7.66 -17.32
CA ARG A 149 6.30 8.13 -16.40
C ARG A 149 5.83 9.23 -15.43
N PRO A 150 5.08 10.26 -15.90
CA PRO A 150 4.57 11.27 -14.97
C PRO A 150 3.64 10.70 -13.92
N LEU A 151 2.76 9.74 -14.29
CA LEU A 151 1.86 9.08 -13.36
C LEU A 151 2.66 8.27 -12.34
N PHE A 152 3.62 7.45 -12.77
CA PHE A 152 4.49 6.68 -11.90
C PHE A 152 5.18 7.58 -10.86
N TRP A 153 5.78 8.69 -11.30
CA TRP A 153 6.44 9.64 -10.42
C TRP A 153 5.47 10.34 -9.46
N LEU A 154 4.28 10.69 -9.93
CA LEU A 154 3.25 11.30 -9.08
C LEU A 154 2.83 10.35 -7.97
N VAL A 155 2.52 9.10 -8.31
CA VAL A 155 2.11 8.07 -7.34
C VAL A 155 3.24 7.82 -6.35
N ARG A 156 4.46 7.58 -6.83
CA ARG A 156 5.63 7.37 -5.97
C ARG A 156 5.82 8.51 -4.97
N LYS A 157 5.80 9.76 -5.44
CA LYS A 157 5.98 10.92 -4.58
C LYS A 157 4.84 11.09 -3.58
N SER A 158 3.62 10.82 -3.99
CA SER A 158 2.48 10.84 -3.08
C SER A 158 2.61 9.78 -1.97
N THR A 159 3.04 8.56 -2.31
CA THR A 159 3.29 7.48 -1.37
C THR A 159 4.44 7.83 -0.41
N GLU A 160 5.57 8.31 -0.91
CA GLU A 160 6.69 8.76 -0.07
C GLU A 160 6.27 9.88 0.91
N ILE A 161 5.47 10.85 0.45
CA ILE A 161 4.95 11.93 1.31
C ILE A 161 3.99 11.37 2.35
N ALA A 162 3.09 10.45 1.99
CA ALA A 162 2.16 9.83 2.93
C ALA A 162 2.91 9.05 4.01
N ILE A 163 3.91 8.24 3.65
CA ILE A 163 4.77 7.53 4.57
C ILE A 163 5.48 8.52 5.51
N TRP A 164 6.14 9.54 4.95
CA TRP A 164 6.85 10.55 5.73
C TRP A 164 5.94 11.29 6.72
N LEU A 165 4.75 11.73 6.28
CA LEU A 165 3.79 12.40 7.15
C LEU A 165 3.27 11.44 8.25
N SER A 166 3.01 10.18 7.93
CA SER A 166 2.57 9.17 8.90
C SER A 166 3.62 8.92 10.00
N THR A 167 4.90 9.18 9.72
CA THR A 167 5.95 9.15 10.77
C THR A 167 5.84 10.30 11.77
N LYS A 168 5.12 11.38 11.46
CA LYS A 168 4.99 12.59 12.29
C LYS A 168 3.64 12.69 12.98
N LEU A 169 2.61 12.06 12.45
CA LEU A 169 1.22 12.12 12.88
C LEU A 169 0.78 10.84 13.59
#